data_4746ac35ae735f25732d18b702bb9591
#
_entry.id   4746ac35ae735f25732d18b702bb9591
#
_cell.length_a   1.000
_cell.length_b   1.000
_cell.length_c   1.000
_cell.angle_alpha   90.00
_cell.angle_beta   90.00
_cell.angle_gamma   90.00
#
_symmetry.space_group_name_H-M   'P 1'
#
loop_
_entity.id
_entity.type
_entity.pdbx_description
1 polymer ?
#
loop_
_entity_poly.entity_id
_entity_poly.type
_entity_poly.pdbx_seq_one_letter_code
_entity_poly.pdbx_strand_id
1 'polypeptide(L)'
;MDRMPHIWCPGCGIGTTVNCFTRALIGSGKNLDKVAVVSGIGCTGRVAGYAQLDSFHTTHGRAIPFATGLKLSNPELDVVVYSGDGDLFAIGGNHFIHAARRNMDLKVICVNNLTYAMTGGQTAPTTPGKVISATSPYGVFEPAFNLVALAEAAGAAYVARWTTYHVKQLSRSMEEVLNKKGFCFIEVLSPCPTLYQRRNKMGEGLDAMKYYKQASKVRNGARTSECDLSRDGEIVVGKFVDRDRPDYYDLLQAQMRETLGDRYATPEVSCCEAGE
;
A
#
# COMPACT_ATOMS: atom_id res chain seq x y z
N MET A 1 -17.03 -3.26 -14.12
CA MET A 1 -15.91 -2.30 -14.34
C MET A 1 -16.10 -1.62 -15.68
N ASP A 2 -16.69 -0.45 -15.68
CA ASP A 2 -17.11 0.26 -16.92
C ASP A 2 -15.93 0.89 -17.69
N ARG A 3 -14.73 0.87 -17.10
CA ARG A 3 -13.50 1.46 -17.68
C ARG A 3 -12.48 0.40 -18.14
N MET A 4 -12.95 -0.78 -18.49
CA MET A 4 -12.08 -1.79 -19.11
C MET A 4 -12.03 -1.59 -20.65
N PRO A 5 -10.90 -1.91 -21.31
CA PRO A 5 -9.67 -2.49 -20.78
C PRO A 5 -8.85 -1.52 -19.95
N HIS A 6 -8.12 -2.05 -18.95
CA HIS A 6 -7.21 -1.23 -18.15
C HIS A 6 -5.96 -0.79 -18.94
N ILE A 7 -5.29 0.27 -18.45
CA ILE A 7 -4.12 0.88 -19.10
C ILE A 7 -2.77 0.20 -18.76
N TRP A 8 -2.74 -0.76 -17.84
CA TRP A 8 -1.47 -1.36 -17.42
C TRP A 8 -0.86 -2.23 -18.52
N CYS A 9 0.47 -2.22 -18.58
CA CYS A 9 1.23 -2.96 -19.58
C CYS A 9 1.04 -4.47 -19.44
N PRO A 10 1.13 -5.24 -20.55
CA PRO A 10 1.21 -6.69 -20.49
C PRO A 10 2.36 -7.15 -19.60
N GLY A 11 2.10 -8.11 -18.70
CA GLY A 11 3.09 -8.59 -17.73
C GLY A 11 3.31 -7.68 -16.51
N CYS A 12 2.66 -6.52 -16.47
CA CYS A 12 2.63 -5.68 -15.26
C CYS A 12 1.81 -6.37 -14.16
N GLY A 13 2.34 -6.40 -12.95
CA GLY A 13 1.71 -7.10 -11.83
C GLY A 13 0.56 -6.34 -11.17
N ILE A 14 0.29 -5.07 -11.50
CA ILE A 14 -0.74 -4.26 -10.82
C ILE A 14 -2.12 -4.90 -10.96
N GLY A 15 -2.48 -5.39 -12.15
CA GLY A 15 -3.74 -6.10 -12.35
C GLY A 15 -3.89 -7.35 -11.46
N THR A 16 -2.80 -8.07 -11.22
CA THR A 16 -2.77 -9.19 -10.28
C THR A 16 -3.05 -8.72 -8.85
N THR A 17 -2.48 -7.60 -8.42
CA THR A 17 -2.71 -7.05 -7.08
C THR A 17 -4.16 -6.62 -6.90
N VAL A 18 -4.79 -6.03 -7.92
CA VAL A 18 -6.22 -5.67 -7.91
C VAL A 18 -7.11 -6.91 -7.80
N ASN A 19 -6.78 -7.98 -8.52
CA ASN A 19 -7.49 -9.25 -8.39
C ASN A 19 -7.39 -9.83 -6.97
N CYS A 20 -6.19 -9.76 -6.36
CA CYS A 20 -6.00 -10.15 -4.96
C CYS A 20 -6.87 -9.31 -4.01
N PHE A 21 -6.93 -8.01 -4.22
CA PHE A 21 -7.75 -7.08 -3.43
C PHE A 21 -9.25 -7.38 -3.57
N THR A 22 -9.74 -7.60 -4.80
CA THR A 22 -11.14 -7.97 -5.03
C THR A 22 -11.50 -9.27 -4.30
N ARG A 23 -10.62 -10.28 -4.34
CA ARG A 23 -10.83 -11.53 -3.58
C ARG A 23 -10.85 -11.30 -2.07
N ALA A 24 -9.96 -10.45 -1.58
CA ALA A 24 -9.90 -10.08 -0.16
C ALA A 24 -11.17 -9.34 0.28
N LEU A 25 -11.70 -8.43 -0.53
CA LEU A 25 -12.98 -7.75 -0.27
C LEU A 25 -14.14 -8.75 -0.15
N ILE A 26 -14.24 -9.69 -1.08
CA ILE A 26 -15.26 -10.73 -1.04
C ILE A 26 -15.11 -11.62 0.22
N GLY A 27 -13.86 -12.03 0.52
CA GLY A 27 -13.58 -12.90 1.68
C GLY A 27 -13.77 -12.20 3.03
N SER A 28 -13.56 -10.88 3.09
CA SER A 28 -13.67 -10.12 4.34
C SER A 28 -15.09 -9.94 4.85
N GLY A 29 -16.11 -10.13 4.00
CA GLY A 29 -17.52 -9.93 4.34
C GLY A 29 -17.89 -8.45 4.62
N LYS A 30 -17.02 -7.49 4.26
CA LYS A 30 -17.29 -6.07 4.48
C LYS A 30 -18.45 -5.56 3.64
N ASN A 31 -19.21 -4.62 4.19
CA ASN A 31 -20.18 -3.87 3.40
C ASN A 31 -19.43 -2.95 2.42
N LEU A 32 -19.60 -3.19 1.13
CA LEU A 32 -18.88 -2.46 0.07
C LEU A 32 -19.25 -0.98 0.02
N ASP A 33 -20.45 -0.60 0.45
CA ASP A 33 -20.89 0.80 0.55
C ASP A 33 -20.13 1.59 1.64
N LYS A 34 -19.42 0.88 2.53
CA LYS A 34 -18.56 1.47 3.56
C LYS A 34 -17.07 1.38 3.22
N VAL A 35 -16.71 0.87 2.04
CA VAL A 35 -15.31 0.77 1.61
C VAL A 35 -14.97 1.92 0.67
N ALA A 36 -14.01 2.75 1.05
CA ALA A 36 -13.48 3.82 0.22
C ALA A 36 -12.04 3.54 -0.20
N VAL A 37 -11.74 3.68 -1.50
CA VAL A 37 -10.39 3.50 -2.06
C VAL A 37 -9.79 4.86 -2.40
N VAL A 38 -8.66 5.17 -1.79
CA VAL A 38 -7.91 6.41 -2.03
C VAL A 38 -6.59 6.10 -2.72
N SER A 39 -6.36 6.68 -3.88
CA SER A 39 -5.13 6.51 -4.64
C SER A 39 -4.41 7.85 -4.88
N GLY A 40 -3.07 7.80 -4.93
CA GLY A 40 -2.25 8.91 -5.39
C GLY A 40 -2.01 8.87 -6.90
N ILE A 41 -0.86 9.36 -7.35
CA ILE A 41 -0.51 9.47 -8.77
C ILE A 41 0.50 8.40 -9.18
N GLY A 42 0.34 7.87 -10.37
CA GLY A 42 1.17 6.87 -11.01
C GLY A 42 0.38 5.68 -11.54
N CYS A 43 1.06 4.65 -12.03
CA CYS A 43 0.41 3.48 -12.59
C CYS A 43 -0.53 2.81 -11.58
N THR A 44 -0.08 2.66 -10.34
CA THR A 44 -0.89 2.10 -9.25
C THR A 44 -2.06 3.01 -8.88
N GLY A 45 -1.89 4.32 -8.92
CA GLY A 45 -2.94 5.29 -8.62
C GLY A 45 -4.20 5.15 -9.50
N ARG A 46 -4.08 4.51 -10.66
CA ARG A 46 -5.25 4.24 -11.54
C ARG A 46 -6.23 3.23 -10.94
N VAL A 47 -5.86 2.50 -9.90
CA VAL A 47 -6.73 1.51 -9.24
C VAL A 47 -8.05 2.14 -8.79
N ALA A 48 -8.02 3.33 -8.18
CA ALA A 48 -9.23 4.04 -7.76
C ALA A 48 -10.22 4.25 -8.92
N GLY A 49 -9.74 4.47 -10.14
CA GLY A 49 -10.58 4.63 -11.32
C GLY A 49 -11.14 3.33 -11.90
N TYR A 50 -10.68 2.17 -11.46
CA TYR A 50 -11.17 0.86 -11.91
C TYR A 50 -12.01 0.13 -10.87
N ALA A 51 -11.89 0.47 -9.60
CA ALA A 51 -12.74 -0.07 -8.55
C ALA A 51 -14.16 0.53 -8.65
N GLN A 52 -15.19 -0.31 -8.59
CA GLN A 52 -16.59 0.13 -8.44
C GLN A 52 -16.94 0.26 -6.96
N LEU A 53 -16.22 1.16 -6.29
CA LEU A 53 -16.36 1.53 -4.89
C LEU A 53 -16.29 3.06 -4.81
N ASP A 54 -16.65 3.62 -3.69
CA ASP A 54 -16.33 5.02 -3.43
C ASP A 54 -14.83 5.21 -3.52
N SER A 55 -14.41 6.10 -4.43
CA SER A 55 -12.98 6.20 -4.73
C SER A 55 -12.54 7.62 -5.02
N PHE A 56 -11.31 7.93 -4.58
CA PHE A 56 -10.66 9.21 -4.77
C PHE A 56 -9.28 9.04 -5.40
N HIS A 57 -9.01 9.82 -6.43
CA HIS A 57 -7.70 9.94 -7.06
C HIS A 57 -7.11 11.30 -6.68
N THR A 58 -6.22 11.30 -5.71
CA THR A 58 -5.68 12.52 -5.10
C THR A 58 -4.49 13.09 -5.88
N THR A 59 -3.98 14.23 -5.44
CA THR A 59 -2.70 14.79 -5.88
C THR A 59 -1.55 13.88 -5.45
N HIS A 60 -0.44 13.90 -6.19
CA HIS A 60 0.77 13.10 -5.92
C HIS A 60 1.27 13.25 -4.48
N GLY A 61 1.45 12.12 -3.81
CA GLY A 61 1.89 12.03 -2.42
C GLY A 61 0.85 12.47 -1.38
N ARG A 62 -0.42 12.64 -1.77
CA ARG A 62 -1.48 13.12 -0.88
C ARG A 62 -2.56 12.10 -0.56
N ALA A 63 -2.38 10.85 -0.97
CA ALA A 63 -3.36 9.79 -0.68
C ALA A 63 -3.56 9.58 0.83
N ILE A 64 -2.49 9.48 1.61
CA ILE A 64 -2.56 9.26 3.07
C ILE A 64 -3.22 10.42 3.83
N PRO A 65 -2.84 11.71 3.65
CA PRO A 65 -3.50 12.79 4.38
C PRO A 65 -4.97 12.94 3.98
N PHE A 66 -5.33 12.71 2.71
CA PHE A 66 -6.72 12.69 2.29
C PHE A 66 -7.49 11.55 2.98
N ALA A 67 -6.95 10.31 2.96
CA ALA A 67 -7.53 9.16 3.62
C ALA A 67 -7.66 9.37 5.14
N THR A 68 -6.70 10.05 5.76
CA THR A 68 -6.75 10.43 7.17
C THR A 68 -7.93 11.34 7.46
N GLY A 69 -8.13 12.39 6.64
CA GLY A 69 -9.28 13.28 6.76
C GLY A 69 -10.61 12.55 6.58
N LEU A 70 -10.69 11.70 5.55
CA LEU A 70 -11.88 10.89 5.27
C LEU A 70 -12.23 9.96 6.45
N LYS A 71 -11.25 9.25 7.00
CA LYS A 71 -11.45 8.35 8.15
C LYS A 71 -11.87 9.10 9.41
N LEU A 72 -11.34 10.29 9.66
CA LEU A 72 -11.72 11.13 10.79
C LEU A 72 -13.11 11.74 10.63
N SER A 73 -13.52 12.08 9.41
CA SER A 73 -14.85 12.61 9.12
C SER A 73 -15.94 11.55 9.25
N ASN A 74 -15.62 10.31 8.87
CA ASN A 74 -16.52 9.17 9.01
C ASN A 74 -15.74 7.93 9.49
N PRO A 75 -15.69 7.70 10.81
CA PRO A 75 -14.98 6.58 11.41
C PRO A 75 -15.52 5.19 11.03
N GLU A 76 -16.73 5.11 10.49
CA GLU A 76 -17.32 3.83 10.06
C GLU A 76 -16.78 3.32 8.72
N LEU A 77 -16.12 4.19 7.94
CA LEU A 77 -15.57 3.79 6.66
C LEU A 77 -14.34 2.89 6.81
N ASP A 78 -14.28 1.86 5.99
CA ASP A 78 -13.08 1.07 5.75
C ASP A 78 -12.25 1.77 4.66
N VAL A 79 -11.25 2.55 5.05
CA VAL A 79 -10.46 3.37 4.12
C VAL A 79 -9.21 2.63 3.69
N VAL A 80 -9.11 2.36 2.39
CA VAL A 80 -7.98 1.68 1.77
C VAL A 80 -7.18 2.67 0.93
N VAL A 81 -5.91 2.87 1.26
CA VAL A 81 -4.96 3.61 0.42
C VAL A 81 -4.28 2.64 -0.53
N TYR A 82 -4.41 2.87 -1.83
CA TYR A 82 -3.84 2.00 -2.85
C TYR A 82 -2.94 2.82 -3.78
N SER A 83 -1.61 2.77 -3.57
CA SER A 83 -0.71 3.62 -4.33
C SER A 83 0.67 2.98 -4.56
N GLY A 84 1.54 3.68 -5.31
CA GLY A 84 2.89 3.22 -5.64
C GLY A 84 3.93 3.69 -4.62
N ASP A 85 5.09 3.06 -4.69
CA ASP A 85 6.26 3.34 -3.86
C ASP A 85 6.73 4.80 -3.95
N GLY A 86 6.86 5.34 -5.15
CA GLY A 86 7.26 6.73 -5.34
C GLY A 86 6.24 7.74 -4.81
N ASP A 87 4.95 7.43 -4.89
CA ASP A 87 3.89 8.30 -4.36
C ASP A 87 3.88 8.30 -2.82
N LEU A 88 3.96 7.13 -2.21
CA LEU A 88 3.83 6.98 -0.77
C LEU A 88 5.10 7.32 0.02
N PHE A 89 6.29 7.08 -0.55
CA PHE A 89 7.54 7.13 0.20
C PHE A 89 8.54 8.19 -0.29
N ALA A 90 8.33 8.82 -1.44
CA ALA A 90 9.05 10.02 -1.81
C ALA A 90 8.30 11.25 -1.28
N ILE A 91 7.46 11.88 -2.10
CA ILE A 91 6.72 13.08 -1.71
C ILE A 91 5.70 12.81 -0.59
N GLY A 92 5.18 11.59 -0.48
CA GLY A 92 4.24 11.16 0.55
C GLY A 92 4.87 10.66 1.86
N GLY A 93 6.19 10.50 1.92
CA GLY A 93 6.89 9.81 3.03
C GLY A 93 6.60 10.39 4.41
N ASN A 94 6.58 11.69 4.53
CA ASN A 94 6.22 12.36 5.79
C ASN A 94 4.81 11.99 6.28
N HIS A 95 3.84 11.94 5.37
CA HIS A 95 2.46 11.58 5.71
C HIS A 95 2.34 10.12 6.14
N PHE A 96 3.10 9.22 5.49
CA PHE A 96 3.17 7.81 5.88
C PHE A 96 3.67 7.65 7.32
N ILE A 97 4.81 8.25 7.65
CA ILE A 97 5.42 8.19 8.97
C ILE A 97 4.44 8.69 10.04
N HIS A 98 3.81 9.83 9.82
CA HIS A 98 2.89 10.40 10.80
C HIS A 98 1.58 9.66 10.96
N ALA A 99 1.01 9.07 9.89
CA ALA A 99 -0.18 8.25 9.98
C ALA A 99 0.10 6.91 10.71
N ALA A 100 1.24 6.27 10.43
CA ALA A 100 1.68 5.06 11.12
C ALA A 100 1.95 5.31 12.60
N ARG A 101 2.67 6.40 12.95
CA ARG A 101 2.96 6.80 14.33
C ARG A 101 1.68 7.00 15.16
N ARG A 102 0.67 7.66 14.56
CA ARG A 102 -0.63 7.90 15.20
C ARG A 102 -1.52 6.66 15.24
N ASN A 103 -1.13 5.59 14.58
CA ASN A 103 -1.95 4.41 14.36
C ASN A 103 -3.33 4.74 13.76
N MET A 104 -3.32 5.60 12.71
CA MET A 104 -4.55 5.89 11.96
C MET A 104 -5.14 4.60 11.39
N ASP A 105 -6.45 4.39 11.52
CA ASP A 105 -7.10 3.20 10.99
C ASP A 105 -7.21 3.27 9.46
N LEU A 106 -6.09 2.98 8.79
CA LEU A 106 -5.93 2.97 7.34
C LEU A 106 -5.29 1.66 6.87
N LYS A 107 -5.76 1.15 5.74
CA LYS A 107 -5.22 -0.05 5.07
C LYS A 107 -4.37 0.41 3.89
N VAL A 108 -3.06 0.44 4.04
CA VAL A 108 -2.15 0.96 3.01
C VAL A 108 -1.55 -0.18 2.20
N ILE A 109 -1.93 -0.26 0.93
CA ILE A 109 -1.39 -1.21 -0.05
C ILE A 109 -0.44 -0.44 -0.97
N CYS A 110 0.84 -0.72 -0.83
CA CYS A 110 1.91 -0.14 -1.65
C CYS A 110 2.33 -1.12 -2.73
N VAL A 111 2.06 -0.80 -3.99
CA VAL A 111 2.61 -1.57 -5.11
C VAL A 111 3.97 -0.98 -5.47
N ASN A 112 5.03 -1.69 -5.06
CA ASN A 112 6.40 -1.31 -5.28
C ASN A 112 6.92 -1.94 -6.58
N ASN A 113 7.11 -1.15 -7.61
CA ASN A 113 7.67 -1.55 -8.89
C ASN A 113 9.10 -1.02 -9.12
N LEU A 114 9.71 -0.49 -8.07
CA LEU A 114 11.10 -0.05 -8.01
C LEU A 114 11.45 1.11 -8.96
N THR A 115 10.46 1.88 -9.44
CA THR A 115 10.69 2.99 -10.37
C THR A 115 9.47 3.90 -10.50
N TYR A 116 9.68 5.16 -10.86
CA TYR A 116 8.59 6.01 -11.36
C TYR A 116 8.24 5.59 -12.80
N ALA A 117 7.32 4.65 -12.93
CA ALA A 117 7.03 4.03 -14.22
C ALA A 117 6.23 4.94 -15.16
N MET A 118 5.17 5.60 -14.68
CA MET A 118 4.27 6.38 -15.52
C MET A 118 4.97 7.55 -16.24
N THR A 119 6.00 8.12 -15.63
CA THR A 119 6.73 9.28 -16.13
C THR A 119 8.00 8.92 -16.93
N GLY A 120 8.32 7.64 -17.10
CA GLY A 120 9.41 7.21 -17.98
C GLY A 120 10.56 6.44 -17.32
N GLY A 121 10.42 5.99 -16.07
CA GLY A 121 11.38 5.10 -15.42
C GLY A 121 12.51 5.81 -14.69
N GLN A 122 12.19 6.86 -13.97
CA GLN A 122 13.12 7.56 -13.08
C GLN A 122 13.41 6.73 -11.82
N THR A 123 14.53 7.03 -11.16
CA THR A 123 14.90 6.44 -9.87
C THR A 123 13.83 6.77 -8.83
N ALA A 124 13.28 5.75 -8.18
CA ALA A 124 12.38 5.86 -7.03
C ALA A 124 13.18 5.63 -5.74
N PRO A 125 12.66 6.01 -4.56
CA PRO A 125 13.34 5.78 -3.29
C PRO A 125 13.56 4.30 -2.96
N THR A 126 12.88 3.41 -3.65
CA THR A 126 12.97 1.94 -3.51
C THR A 126 13.83 1.27 -4.56
N THR A 127 14.37 2.03 -5.53
CA THR A 127 15.20 1.48 -6.60
C THR A 127 16.52 0.96 -6.03
N PRO A 128 16.83 -0.34 -6.17
CA PRO A 128 18.08 -0.91 -5.63
C PRO A 128 19.33 -0.31 -6.28
N GLY A 129 20.42 -0.33 -5.54
CA GLY A 129 21.72 0.10 -6.05
C GLY A 129 22.15 -0.66 -7.31
N LYS A 130 22.94 -0.03 -8.17
CA LYS A 130 23.46 -0.54 -9.44
C LYS A 130 22.40 -0.75 -10.53
N VAL A 131 21.13 -0.44 -10.28
CA VAL A 131 20.06 -0.50 -11.28
C VAL A 131 20.15 0.72 -12.19
N ILE A 132 19.95 0.52 -13.49
CA ILE A 132 19.90 1.59 -14.48
C ILE A 132 18.48 2.15 -14.55
N SER A 133 18.35 3.47 -14.41
CA SER A 133 17.10 4.18 -14.56
C SER A 133 17.22 5.34 -15.56
N ALA A 134 16.11 6.04 -15.83
CA ALA A 134 16.14 7.19 -16.74
C ALA A 134 16.98 8.36 -16.16
N THR A 135 17.00 8.52 -14.85
CA THR A 135 17.75 9.58 -14.15
C THR A 135 19.11 9.13 -13.63
N SER A 136 19.39 7.82 -13.66
CA SER A 136 20.67 7.23 -13.25
C SER A 136 21.20 6.27 -14.33
N PRO A 137 21.66 6.76 -15.48
CA PRO A 137 22.05 5.93 -16.62
C PRO A 137 23.33 5.12 -16.38
N TYR A 138 24.12 5.48 -15.38
CA TYR A 138 25.35 4.78 -14.98
C TYR A 138 25.13 3.85 -13.77
N GLY A 139 23.90 3.72 -13.31
CA GLY A 139 23.51 2.94 -12.14
C GLY A 139 23.20 3.82 -10.94
N VAL A 140 22.19 3.41 -10.17
CA VAL A 140 21.80 4.04 -8.91
C VAL A 140 22.88 3.77 -7.87
N PHE A 141 23.34 4.81 -7.16
CA PHE A 141 24.35 4.73 -6.10
C PHE A 141 23.75 4.97 -4.70
N GLU A 142 22.54 5.53 -4.65
CA GLU A 142 21.83 5.81 -3.41
C GLU A 142 21.28 4.50 -2.81
N PRO A 143 21.28 4.35 -1.48
CA PRO A 143 20.64 3.22 -0.83
C PRO A 143 19.12 3.28 -0.97
N ALA A 144 18.50 2.15 -1.27
CA ALA A 144 17.04 2.04 -1.33
C ALA A 144 16.42 2.04 0.07
N PHE A 145 15.22 2.56 0.21
CA PHE A 145 14.43 2.42 1.43
C PHE A 145 14.00 0.97 1.66
N ASN A 146 14.21 0.50 2.89
CA ASN A 146 13.54 -0.69 3.39
C ASN A 146 12.15 -0.30 3.94
N LEU A 147 11.12 -0.46 3.11
CA LEU A 147 9.78 0.02 3.43
C LEU A 147 9.15 -0.70 4.62
N VAL A 148 9.42 -1.99 4.78
CA VAL A 148 8.85 -2.76 5.91
C VAL A 148 9.52 -2.39 7.22
N ALA A 149 10.83 -2.10 7.23
CA ALA A 149 11.52 -1.60 8.40
C ALA A 149 11.06 -0.19 8.77
N LEU A 150 10.88 0.68 7.79
CA LEU A 150 10.33 2.02 8.01
C LEU A 150 8.91 1.97 8.59
N ALA A 151 8.05 1.09 8.07
CA ALA A 151 6.69 0.92 8.55
C ALA A 151 6.65 0.41 10.00
N GLU A 152 7.48 -0.56 10.34
CA GLU A 152 7.61 -1.06 11.73
C GLU A 152 8.14 0.02 12.66
N ALA A 153 9.22 0.70 12.28
CA ALA A 153 9.83 1.78 13.08
C ALA A 153 8.88 2.96 13.30
N ALA A 154 8.05 3.27 12.29
CA ALA A 154 7.00 4.28 12.41
C ALA A 154 5.82 3.82 13.29
N GLY A 155 5.73 2.56 13.68
CA GLY A 155 4.73 2.03 14.60
C GLY A 155 3.48 1.45 13.95
N ALA A 156 3.55 0.97 12.71
CA ALA A 156 2.44 0.27 12.08
C ALA A 156 1.99 -0.97 12.88
N ALA A 157 0.68 -1.17 12.96
CA ALA A 157 0.08 -2.31 13.68
C ALA A 157 0.22 -3.63 12.90
N TYR A 158 0.27 -3.53 11.58
CA TYR A 158 0.47 -4.68 10.70
C TYR A 158 1.45 -4.33 9.59
N VAL A 159 2.43 -5.21 9.34
CA VAL A 159 3.41 -5.05 8.25
C VAL A 159 3.63 -6.39 7.55
N ALA A 160 3.42 -6.40 6.24
CA ALA A 160 3.72 -7.55 5.40
C ALA A 160 4.35 -7.13 4.07
N ARG A 161 5.12 -8.05 3.48
CA ARG A 161 5.60 -7.94 2.10
C ARG A 161 5.29 -9.22 1.34
N TRP A 162 4.77 -9.07 0.15
CA TRP A 162 4.57 -10.14 -0.81
C TRP A 162 5.04 -9.72 -2.20
N THR A 163 5.19 -10.66 -3.09
CA THR A 163 5.36 -10.37 -4.53
C THR A 163 4.09 -10.77 -5.27
N THR A 164 3.94 -10.32 -6.49
CA THR A 164 2.83 -10.73 -7.37
C THR A 164 2.82 -12.23 -7.72
N TYR A 165 3.87 -12.97 -7.38
CA TYR A 165 3.90 -14.44 -7.43
C TYR A 165 3.10 -15.07 -6.28
N HIS A 166 3.03 -14.43 -5.11
CA HIS A 166 2.42 -14.96 -3.89
C HIS A 166 0.91 -14.61 -3.79
N VAL A 167 0.15 -14.88 -4.85
CA VAL A 167 -1.26 -14.46 -4.97
C VAL A 167 -2.13 -14.89 -3.78
N LYS A 168 -1.98 -16.14 -3.32
CA LYS A 168 -2.80 -16.66 -2.19
C LYS A 168 -2.47 -15.95 -0.88
N GLN A 169 -1.18 -15.81 -0.57
CA GLN A 169 -0.71 -15.16 0.66
C GLN A 169 -1.04 -13.66 0.64
N LEU A 170 -0.87 -13.00 -0.51
CA LEU A 170 -1.23 -11.59 -0.68
C LEU A 170 -2.74 -11.37 -0.47
N SER A 171 -3.61 -12.18 -1.10
CA SER A 171 -5.05 -12.06 -0.91
C SER A 171 -5.45 -12.26 0.56
N ARG A 172 -4.85 -13.24 1.24
CA ARG A 172 -5.10 -13.49 2.66
C ARG A 172 -4.63 -12.34 3.55
N SER A 173 -3.43 -11.79 3.30
CA SER A 173 -2.95 -10.61 4.04
C SER A 173 -3.84 -9.38 3.83
N MET A 174 -4.34 -9.17 2.60
CA MET A 174 -5.30 -8.10 2.32
C MET A 174 -6.62 -8.31 3.06
N GLU A 175 -7.12 -9.54 3.14
CA GLU A 175 -8.32 -9.88 3.90
C GLU A 175 -8.11 -9.68 5.42
N GLU A 176 -6.96 -10.09 5.95
CA GLU A 176 -6.58 -9.87 7.35
C GLU A 176 -6.60 -8.38 7.70
N VAL A 177 -5.98 -7.51 6.89
CA VAL A 177 -5.92 -6.08 7.18
C VAL A 177 -7.26 -5.37 7.03
N LEU A 178 -8.16 -5.83 6.15
CA LEU A 178 -9.51 -5.28 6.05
C LEU A 178 -10.30 -5.49 7.35
N ASN A 179 -10.00 -6.53 8.11
CA ASN A 179 -10.64 -6.85 9.39
C ASN A 179 -9.83 -6.42 10.61
N LYS A 180 -8.68 -5.75 10.42
CA LYS A 180 -7.81 -5.30 11.52
C LYS A 180 -7.91 -3.79 11.72
N LYS A 181 -8.03 -3.34 12.98
CA LYS A 181 -7.96 -1.92 13.33
C LYS A 181 -6.52 -1.39 13.31
N GLY A 182 -6.38 -0.10 13.04
CA GLY A 182 -5.13 0.64 13.07
C GLY A 182 -4.41 0.68 11.73
N PHE A 183 -3.20 1.22 11.74
CA PHE A 183 -2.40 1.42 10.53
C PHE A 183 -1.78 0.12 10.05
N CYS A 184 -2.29 -0.38 8.93
CA CYS A 184 -1.85 -1.61 8.29
C CYS A 184 -1.10 -1.30 7.00
N PHE A 185 0.06 -1.92 6.81
CA PHE A 185 0.90 -1.73 5.64
C PHE A 185 1.21 -3.05 4.94
N ILE A 186 0.91 -3.14 3.66
CA ILE A 186 1.30 -4.25 2.78
C ILE A 186 2.12 -3.71 1.61
N GLU A 187 3.37 -4.12 1.52
CA GLU A 187 4.21 -3.90 0.35
C GLU A 187 4.04 -5.06 -0.63
N VAL A 188 3.78 -4.73 -1.90
CA VAL A 188 3.66 -5.72 -2.97
C VAL A 188 4.69 -5.45 -4.05
N LEU A 189 5.73 -6.28 -4.13
CA LEU A 189 6.70 -6.20 -5.21
C LEU A 189 6.07 -6.65 -6.52
N SER A 190 6.08 -5.77 -7.50
CA SER A 190 5.38 -5.93 -8.78
C SER A 190 6.33 -5.66 -9.95
N PRO A 191 6.32 -6.45 -11.03
CA PRO A 191 7.18 -6.19 -12.17
C PRO A 191 6.76 -4.92 -12.93
N CYS A 192 7.75 -4.22 -13.47
CA CYS A 192 7.57 -3.18 -14.47
C CYS A 192 8.34 -3.58 -15.76
N PRO A 193 7.74 -4.41 -16.65
CA PRO A 193 8.43 -4.95 -17.82
C PRO A 193 8.94 -3.88 -18.76
N THR A 194 8.13 -2.83 -18.96
CA THR A 194 8.38 -1.80 -19.97
C THR A 194 9.55 -0.90 -19.65
N LEU A 195 9.77 -0.58 -18.37
CA LEU A 195 10.80 0.40 -17.96
C LEU A 195 11.90 -0.25 -17.11
N TYR A 196 11.58 -0.76 -15.94
CA TYR A 196 12.59 -1.30 -15.03
C TYR A 196 13.30 -2.53 -15.63
N GLN A 197 12.54 -3.55 -16.03
CA GLN A 197 13.11 -4.79 -16.53
C GLN A 197 13.81 -4.60 -17.88
N ARG A 198 13.20 -3.90 -18.83
CA ARG A 198 13.79 -3.63 -20.15
C ARG A 198 15.12 -2.92 -20.02
N ARG A 199 15.22 -1.85 -19.21
CA ARG A 199 16.47 -1.11 -19.01
C ARG A 199 17.57 -1.96 -18.38
N ASN A 200 17.20 -2.88 -17.52
CA ASN A 200 18.13 -3.72 -16.77
C ASN A 200 18.32 -5.12 -17.38
N LYS A 201 17.78 -5.37 -18.60
CA LYS A 201 17.89 -6.64 -19.34
C LYS A 201 17.42 -7.85 -18.51
N MET A 202 16.34 -7.69 -17.75
CA MET A 202 15.78 -8.71 -16.84
C MET A 202 14.63 -9.52 -17.48
N GLY A 203 14.49 -9.48 -18.80
CA GLY A 203 13.42 -10.18 -19.51
C GLY A 203 12.06 -9.50 -19.41
N GLU A 204 11.01 -10.29 -19.57
CA GLU A 204 9.62 -9.84 -19.59
C GLU A 204 8.87 -10.23 -18.30
N GLY A 205 7.55 -10.02 -18.25
CA GLY A 205 6.74 -10.29 -17.06
C GLY A 205 6.80 -11.74 -16.57
N LEU A 206 6.90 -12.72 -17.48
CA LEU A 206 7.06 -14.13 -17.11
C LEU A 206 8.42 -14.40 -16.44
N ASP A 207 9.47 -13.73 -16.90
CA ASP A 207 10.81 -13.87 -16.31
C ASP A 207 10.86 -13.24 -14.91
N ALA A 208 10.13 -12.14 -14.70
CA ALA A 208 9.93 -11.60 -13.36
C ALA A 208 9.20 -12.58 -12.43
N MET A 209 8.21 -13.31 -12.92
CA MET A 209 7.53 -14.33 -12.10
C MET A 209 8.45 -15.47 -11.73
N LYS A 210 9.29 -15.92 -12.67
CA LYS A 210 10.34 -16.93 -12.40
C LYS A 210 11.34 -16.41 -11.36
N TYR A 211 11.80 -15.16 -11.52
CA TYR A 211 12.70 -14.50 -10.56
C TYR A 211 12.07 -14.43 -9.17
N TYR A 212 10.83 -13.94 -9.02
CA TYR A 212 10.15 -13.90 -7.74
C TYR A 212 9.99 -15.29 -7.11
N LYS A 213 9.68 -16.32 -7.91
CA LYS A 213 9.61 -17.70 -7.44
C LYS A 213 10.95 -18.19 -6.85
N GLN A 214 12.06 -17.86 -7.51
CA GLN A 214 13.40 -18.34 -7.15
C GLN A 214 14.00 -17.52 -6.00
N ALA A 215 13.90 -16.20 -6.08
CA ALA A 215 14.54 -15.27 -5.14
C ALA A 215 13.77 -15.10 -3.83
N SER A 216 12.45 -15.33 -3.81
CA SER A 216 11.65 -15.09 -2.62
C SER A 216 11.80 -16.19 -1.58
N LYS A 217 11.96 -15.78 -0.32
CA LYS A 217 11.94 -16.66 0.86
C LYS A 217 10.83 -16.21 1.81
N VAL A 218 9.87 -17.08 2.07
CA VAL A 218 8.79 -16.82 3.03
C VAL A 218 9.34 -16.98 4.46
N ARG A 219 9.39 -15.88 5.21
CA ARG A 219 9.86 -15.82 6.59
C ARG A 219 8.91 -14.95 7.43
N ASN A 220 7.83 -15.53 7.91
CA ASN A 220 6.92 -14.82 8.83
C ASN A 220 7.66 -14.51 10.15
N GLY A 221 7.46 -13.30 10.67
CA GLY A 221 8.11 -12.85 11.89
C GLY A 221 9.62 -12.57 11.78
N ALA A 222 10.19 -12.56 10.57
CA ALA A 222 11.56 -12.12 10.36
C ALA A 222 11.76 -10.67 10.81
N ARG A 223 12.97 -10.34 11.25
CA ARG A 223 13.31 -8.94 11.56
C ARG A 223 13.22 -8.10 10.30
N THR A 224 12.52 -7.00 10.36
CA THR A 224 12.34 -6.11 9.20
C THR A 224 13.65 -5.49 8.72
N SER A 225 14.64 -5.35 9.61
CA SER A 225 16.01 -4.92 9.27
C SER A 225 16.76 -5.90 8.35
N GLU A 226 16.30 -7.15 8.23
CA GLU A 226 16.86 -8.15 7.33
C GLU A 226 16.17 -8.18 5.95
N CYS A 227 15.21 -7.28 5.73
CA CYS A 227 14.37 -7.26 4.54
C CYS A 227 14.81 -6.23 3.49
N ASP A 228 16.08 -5.86 3.45
CA ASP A 228 16.62 -4.95 2.43
C ASP A 228 16.46 -5.56 1.03
N LEU A 229 16.12 -4.70 0.08
CA LEU A 229 16.03 -5.09 -1.31
C LEU A 229 17.33 -4.77 -2.05
N SER A 230 17.89 -5.77 -2.68
CA SER A 230 19.05 -5.61 -3.58
C SER A 230 18.73 -6.18 -4.96
N ARG A 231 19.50 -5.77 -5.97
CA ARG A 231 19.26 -6.18 -7.35
C ARG A 231 19.27 -7.70 -7.53
N ASP A 232 20.26 -8.37 -6.93
CA ASP A 232 20.54 -9.79 -7.15
C ASP A 232 20.41 -10.61 -5.85
N GLY A 233 19.78 -10.03 -4.81
CA GLY A 233 19.66 -10.63 -3.49
C GLY A 233 18.41 -11.47 -3.30
N GLU A 234 18.37 -12.14 -2.15
CA GLU A 234 17.18 -12.82 -1.67
C GLU A 234 16.08 -11.79 -1.34
N ILE A 235 14.85 -12.12 -1.67
CA ILE A 235 13.67 -11.30 -1.33
C ILE A 235 12.97 -11.95 -0.14
N VAL A 236 13.13 -11.38 1.04
CA VAL A 236 12.39 -11.84 2.23
C VAL A 236 10.96 -11.35 2.13
N VAL A 237 10.00 -12.27 2.13
CA VAL A 237 8.56 -12.00 2.10
C VAL A 237 7.87 -12.66 3.28
N GLY A 238 6.75 -12.12 3.70
CA GLY A 238 5.98 -12.65 4.84
C GLY A 238 5.20 -11.58 5.56
N LYS A 239 4.53 -12.00 6.64
CA LYS A 239 3.95 -11.12 7.66
C LYS A 239 5.00 -10.93 8.76
N PHE A 240 5.44 -9.69 8.98
CA PHE A 240 6.53 -9.36 9.91
C PHE A 240 6.02 -8.80 11.23
N VAL A 241 4.97 -7.98 11.17
CA VAL A 241 4.36 -7.34 12.34
C VAL A 241 2.87 -7.62 12.34
N ASP A 242 2.34 -7.98 13.51
CA ASP A 242 0.90 -8.15 13.75
C ASP A 242 0.65 -7.87 15.23
N ARG A 243 0.26 -6.62 15.54
CA ARG A 243 0.07 -6.11 16.92
C ARG A 243 -1.33 -5.54 17.07
N ASP A 244 -2.00 -5.87 18.17
CA ASP A 244 -3.25 -5.23 18.54
C ASP A 244 -2.96 -4.03 19.43
N ARG A 245 -3.45 -2.88 19.03
CA ARG A 245 -3.31 -1.62 19.77
C ARG A 245 -4.46 -0.68 19.40
N PRO A 246 -4.90 0.18 20.33
CA PRO A 246 -5.95 1.14 20.03
C PRO A 246 -5.54 2.05 18.90
N ASP A 247 -6.46 2.35 18.02
CA ASP A 247 -6.24 3.30 16.93
C ASP A 247 -6.33 4.75 17.40
N TYR A 248 -6.05 5.68 16.49
CA TYR A 248 -6.09 7.11 16.82
C TYR A 248 -7.48 7.57 17.29
N TYR A 249 -8.54 7.04 16.67
CA TYR A 249 -9.91 7.45 17.03
C TYR A 249 -10.29 6.92 18.42
N ASP A 250 -9.96 5.67 18.73
CA ASP A 250 -10.19 5.10 20.07
C ASP A 250 -9.49 5.93 21.15
N LEU A 251 -8.22 6.33 20.93
CA LEU A 251 -7.45 7.16 21.85
C LEU A 251 -8.05 8.56 22.00
N LEU A 252 -8.47 9.17 20.89
CA LEU A 252 -9.12 10.48 20.89
C LEU A 252 -10.42 10.44 21.68
N GLN A 253 -11.26 9.42 21.43
CA GLN A 253 -12.52 9.26 22.15
C GLN A 253 -12.32 9.05 23.66
N ALA A 254 -11.33 8.25 24.05
CA ALA A 254 -10.98 8.04 25.44
C ALA A 254 -10.56 9.36 26.12
N GLN A 255 -9.68 10.13 25.47
CA GLN A 255 -9.23 11.43 25.97
C GLN A 255 -10.38 12.45 26.10
N MET A 256 -11.28 12.48 25.12
CA MET A 256 -12.45 13.38 25.16
C MET A 256 -13.42 13.02 26.29
N ARG A 257 -13.67 11.72 26.53
CA ARG A 257 -14.50 11.26 27.65
C ARG A 257 -13.88 11.64 29.00
N GLU A 258 -12.58 11.44 29.15
CA GLU A 258 -11.86 11.83 30.39
C GLU A 258 -11.93 13.33 30.63
N THR A 259 -11.76 14.14 29.57
CA THR A 259 -11.71 15.61 29.70
C THR A 259 -13.08 16.24 29.91
N LEU A 260 -14.11 15.76 29.24
CA LEU A 260 -15.45 16.38 29.26
C LEU A 260 -16.40 15.77 30.29
N GLY A 261 -16.12 14.55 30.77
CA GLY A 261 -17.00 13.82 31.70
C GLY A 261 -18.43 13.73 31.18
N ASP A 262 -19.41 14.11 31.97
CA ASP A 262 -20.84 14.05 31.62
C ASP A 262 -21.23 14.95 30.45
N ARG A 263 -20.36 15.87 30.01
CA ARG A 263 -20.58 16.72 28.84
C ARG A 263 -20.18 16.04 27.53
N TYR A 264 -19.55 14.87 27.58
CA TYR A 264 -19.16 14.14 26.39
C TYR A 264 -20.40 13.51 25.74
N ALA A 265 -20.59 13.82 24.45
CA ALA A 265 -21.51 13.10 23.57
C ALA A 265 -20.70 12.43 22.46
N THR A 266 -20.92 11.13 22.24
CA THR A 266 -20.33 10.45 21.10
C THR A 266 -20.81 11.12 19.82
N PRO A 267 -19.93 11.56 18.90
CA PRO A 267 -20.37 12.11 17.63
C PRO A 267 -21.25 11.12 16.87
N GLU A 268 -22.49 11.50 16.61
CA GLU A 268 -23.34 10.74 15.70
C GLU A 268 -22.87 11.01 14.27
N VAL A 269 -22.55 9.94 13.53
CA VAL A 269 -22.34 10.04 12.09
C VAL A 269 -23.74 10.15 11.47
N SER A 270 -24.22 11.39 11.26
CA SER A 270 -25.44 11.57 10.48
C SER A 270 -25.16 11.09 9.05
N CYS A 271 -25.64 9.89 8.70
CA CYS A 271 -25.85 9.59 7.30
C CYS A 271 -26.82 10.64 6.77
N CYS A 272 -26.36 11.47 5.83
CA CYS A 272 -27.33 12.19 4.98
C CYS A 272 -28.15 11.08 4.30
N GLU A 273 -29.38 10.89 4.76
CA GLU A 273 -30.35 10.11 4.02
C GLU A 273 -30.38 10.76 2.63
N ALA A 274 -29.94 10.02 1.63
CA ALA A 274 -30.08 10.44 0.25
C ALA A 274 -31.59 10.61 0.04
N GLY A 275 -32.03 11.86 -0.02
CA GLY A 275 -33.41 12.17 -0.36
C GLY A 275 -33.74 11.48 -1.68
N GLU A 276 -34.87 10.79 -1.68
CA GLU A 276 -35.49 10.12 -2.82
C GLU A 276 -35.60 11.01 -4.08
#